data_55323ef8d00cdff1cae3de8cde925ec5
#
_entry.id   55323ef8d00cdff1cae3de8cde925ec5
#
_cell.length_a   1.000
_cell.length_b   1.000
_cell.length_c   1.000
_cell.angle_alpha   90.00
_cell.angle_beta   90.00
_cell.angle_gamma   90.00
#
_symmetry.space_group_name_H-M   'P 1'
#
loop_
_entity.id
_entity.type
_entity.pdbx_description
1 polymer ?
#
loop_
_entity_poly.entity_id
_entity_poly.type
_entity_poly.pdbx_seq_one_letter_code
_entity_poly.pdbx_strand_id
1 'polypeptide(L)'
;MKHPVSRLCTALWLCGLSSLSYAANVPQGTVLAQKQELVRHIKDEPASLDPAKAVGLPEIQVIRDLYEGLVNQNEKGELTPGVATRWQSNDNRVWTFTLRDNARWSDGTPVTAQDFVYSWQRLVDPKTTSPFAWFAALAGINNAQAIIDGKAAPDTLGVTAVDAKTLRVQLDKPLPWFSNLTANFAFYPVQKANVESGKEWTRPGSLVGNGAYVLKDRVVNEKLVVEPNAHYWDNAKTVLKKVTFVPINQESSATKRYLAGDIDITESFPKNMYQKLLKDIPGQVYTPPQLGTYYYAFNTQKGPTADARVRLGLSMTIDRRIMAEKVLGTGEKPAWHFTPDVTAGFTPETSPFEQMSQQELNAQARTLLQAAGYGPQRPLKLTLLYNTSENHQKIAIAVASMWKKNLGVDVKLQNQEWKTYIDSRNTGNFDVIRASWVGDYNEPSTFLSLLTSTHSGNISRFKDPAYDKIINQATLETTEKARNEDYNMAEKILTEKAPIAPIYQYTNGRLIKPWVKGYPINNPEDVAYSRTMYIEKH
;
A
#
# COMPACT_ATOMS: atom_id res chain seq x y z
N MET A 1 23.80 48.46 -61.46
CA MET A 1 24.47 47.85 -60.32
C MET A 1 23.37 47.22 -59.45
N LYS A 2 23.36 45.91 -59.39
CA LYS A 2 22.25 45.12 -58.86
C LYS A 2 22.55 44.73 -57.40
N HIS A 3 21.66 45.04 -56.44
CA HIS A 3 21.71 44.55 -55.08
C HIS A 3 21.02 43.21 -55.00
N PRO A 4 21.56 42.20 -54.26
CA PRO A 4 20.83 40.98 -53.96
C PRO A 4 20.07 41.10 -52.60
N VAL A 5 18.78 40.75 -52.65
CA VAL A 5 17.86 40.65 -51.49
C VAL A 5 18.17 39.37 -50.80
N SER A 6 18.59 39.47 -49.52
CA SER A 6 18.73 38.33 -48.57
C SER A 6 17.35 37.89 -48.07
N ARG A 7 16.97 36.64 -48.36
CA ARG A 7 15.79 35.99 -47.77
C ARG A 7 16.16 35.36 -46.44
N LEU A 8 15.67 35.93 -45.34
CA LEU A 8 15.71 35.34 -44.02
C LEU A 8 14.64 34.22 -43.94
N CYS A 9 15.06 32.97 -43.90
CA CYS A 9 14.19 31.86 -43.57
C CYS A 9 14.05 31.78 -42.05
N THR A 10 12.90 32.18 -41.53
CA THR A 10 12.50 31.98 -40.12
C THR A 10 12.03 30.54 -39.97
N ALA A 11 12.87 29.69 -39.41
CA ALA A 11 12.46 28.34 -39.01
C ALA A 11 11.63 28.42 -37.70
N LEU A 12 10.33 28.25 -37.80
CA LEU A 12 9.47 28.01 -36.64
C LEU A 12 9.79 26.62 -36.09
N TRP A 13 10.44 26.58 -34.94
CA TRP A 13 10.50 25.39 -34.12
C TRP A 13 9.13 25.21 -33.45
N LEU A 14 8.29 24.31 -33.96
CA LEU A 14 7.18 23.76 -33.25
C LEU A 14 7.74 22.82 -32.17
N CYS A 15 7.91 23.33 -30.95
CA CYS A 15 8.01 22.48 -29.78
C CYS A 15 6.65 21.77 -29.58
N GLY A 16 6.53 20.56 -30.13
CA GLY A 16 5.44 19.66 -29.80
C GLY A 16 5.54 19.32 -28.32
N LEU A 17 4.70 19.95 -27.51
CA LEU A 17 4.37 19.47 -26.18
C LEU A 17 3.69 18.11 -26.37
N SER A 18 4.48 17.03 -26.31
CA SER A 18 3.96 15.69 -26.12
C SER A 18 3.27 15.66 -24.76
N SER A 19 1.95 15.86 -24.77
CA SER A 19 1.11 15.56 -23.62
C SER A 19 1.30 14.09 -23.27
N LEU A 20 2.06 13.81 -22.22
CA LEU A 20 2.14 12.49 -21.60
C LEU A 20 0.73 12.10 -21.17
N SER A 21 0.15 11.19 -21.88
CA SER A 21 -1.20 10.72 -21.70
C SER A 21 -1.17 9.42 -20.92
N TYR A 22 -1.83 9.39 -19.80
CA TYR A 22 -1.79 8.31 -18.79
C TYR A 22 -2.97 7.32 -18.85
N ALA A 23 -3.75 7.34 -19.93
CA ALA A 23 -4.72 6.29 -20.23
C ALA A 23 -4.05 5.09 -20.93
N ALA A 24 -4.79 4.04 -21.29
CA ALA A 24 -4.25 2.85 -21.91
C ALA A 24 -3.32 3.22 -23.08
N ASN A 25 -2.03 2.92 -22.91
CA ASN A 25 -1.05 3.12 -23.97
C ASN A 25 -1.04 1.89 -24.87
N VAL A 26 -1.98 1.88 -25.84
CA VAL A 26 -2.07 0.81 -26.81
C VAL A 26 -0.97 1.00 -27.87
N PRO A 27 0.03 0.08 -27.97
CA PRO A 27 1.08 0.19 -28.96
C PRO A 27 0.53 0.22 -30.39
N GLN A 28 1.16 0.98 -31.26
CA GLN A 28 0.77 1.05 -32.66
C GLN A 28 0.85 -0.34 -33.31
N GLY A 29 -0.21 -0.73 -34.02
CA GLY A 29 -0.30 -2.05 -34.66
C GLY A 29 -0.96 -3.13 -33.78
N THR A 30 -1.28 -2.83 -32.52
CA THR A 30 -2.01 -3.76 -31.66
C THR A 30 -3.43 -4.02 -32.22
N VAL A 31 -3.79 -5.28 -32.37
CA VAL A 31 -5.15 -5.69 -32.75
C VAL A 31 -5.95 -5.90 -31.47
N LEU A 32 -6.90 -5.02 -31.22
CA LEU A 32 -7.79 -5.13 -30.07
C LEU A 32 -8.87 -6.21 -30.27
N ALA A 33 -9.29 -6.86 -29.16
CA ALA A 33 -10.47 -7.71 -29.18
C ALA A 33 -11.71 -6.87 -29.49
N GLN A 34 -12.69 -7.48 -30.15
CA GLN A 34 -13.97 -6.82 -30.46
C GLN A 34 -14.73 -6.42 -29.20
N LYS A 35 -14.69 -7.28 -28.18
CA LYS A 35 -15.25 -6.99 -26.85
C LYS A 35 -14.12 -6.52 -25.93
N GLN A 36 -14.21 -5.30 -25.48
CA GLN A 36 -13.32 -4.70 -24.49
C GLN A 36 -13.97 -4.82 -23.10
N GLU A 37 -14.13 -6.04 -22.62
CA GLU A 37 -14.72 -6.38 -21.32
C GLU A 37 -13.70 -7.12 -20.46
N LEU A 38 -13.56 -6.75 -19.22
CA LEU A 38 -12.60 -7.30 -18.26
C LEU A 38 -13.32 -7.80 -17.01
N VAL A 39 -12.98 -9.02 -16.58
CA VAL A 39 -13.47 -9.58 -15.32
C VAL A 39 -12.31 -9.65 -14.31
N ARG A 40 -12.40 -8.88 -13.23
CA ARG A 40 -11.43 -8.80 -12.15
C ARG A 40 -11.97 -9.48 -10.89
N HIS A 41 -11.23 -10.43 -10.37
CA HIS A 41 -11.51 -10.97 -9.04
C HIS A 41 -11.07 -9.99 -7.97
N ILE A 42 -11.95 -9.75 -7.01
CA ILE A 42 -11.67 -9.10 -5.73
C ILE A 42 -11.99 -10.09 -4.60
N LYS A 43 -11.23 -10.03 -3.52
CA LYS A 43 -11.28 -11.08 -2.49
C LYS A 43 -12.59 -11.11 -1.71
N ASP A 44 -13.15 -9.94 -1.44
CA ASP A 44 -14.37 -9.81 -0.64
C ASP A 44 -15.31 -8.77 -1.24
N GLU A 45 -16.58 -8.79 -0.80
CA GLU A 45 -17.55 -7.75 -1.13
C GLU A 45 -17.13 -6.42 -0.50
N PRO A 46 -17.01 -5.32 -1.28
CA PRO A 46 -16.74 -4.00 -0.73
C PRO A 46 -17.78 -3.56 0.30
N ALA A 47 -17.35 -3.28 1.51
CA ALA A 47 -18.23 -2.81 2.57
C ALA A 47 -18.75 -1.38 2.31
N SER A 48 -17.96 -0.57 1.60
CA SER A 48 -18.31 0.80 1.24
C SER A 48 -17.64 1.22 -0.07
N LEU A 49 -18.31 2.06 -0.86
CA LEU A 49 -17.74 2.75 -2.00
C LEU A 49 -17.53 4.26 -1.74
N ASP A 50 -17.68 4.68 -0.49
CA ASP A 50 -17.32 5.99 0.01
C ASP A 50 -15.83 6.01 0.37
N PRO A 51 -14.97 6.82 -0.29
CA PRO A 51 -13.54 6.86 0.02
C PRO A 51 -13.21 7.13 1.49
N ALA A 52 -14.03 7.93 2.19
CA ALA A 52 -13.84 8.20 3.61
C ALA A 52 -14.27 7.04 4.54
N LYS A 53 -14.90 5.99 4.02
CA LYS A 53 -15.39 4.81 4.77
C LYS A 53 -14.70 3.50 4.38
N ALA A 54 -13.92 3.51 3.33
CA ALA A 54 -13.20 2.34 2.85
C ALA A 54 -12.08 1.94 3.83
N VAL A 55 -11.81 0.63 3.93
CA VAL A 55 -10.80 0.09 4.86
C VAL A 55 -9.88 -0.95 4.24
N GLY A 56 -10.25 -1.57 3.12
CA GLY A 56 -9.54 -2.72 2.57
C GLY A 56 -9.36 -2.68 1.05
N LEU A 57 -8.55 -3.61 0.56
CA LEU A 57 -8.26 -3.73 -0.87
C LEU A 57 -9.51 -3.92 -1.75
N PRO A 58 -10.56 -4.68 -1.33
CA PRO A 58 -11.76 -4.84 -2.15
C PRO A 58 -12.44 -3.52 -2.48
N GLU A 59 -12.56 -2.61 -1.48
CA GLU A 59 -13.11 -1.27 -1.68
C GLU A 59 -12.20 -0.43 -2.58
N ILE A 60 -10.90 -0.41 -2.27
CA ILE A 60 -9.91 0.46 -2.90
C ILE A 60 -9.80 0.17 -4.39
N GLN A 61 -9.85 -1.10 -4.82
CA GLN A 61 -9.78 -1.49 -6.23
C GLN A 61 -10.95 -0.92 -7.05
N VAL A 62 -12.16 -0.89 -6.48
CA VAL A 62 -13.33 -0.32 -7.15
C VAL A 62 -13.33 1.21 -7.08
N ILE A 63 -12.97 1.79 -5.92
CA ILE A 63 -12.88 3.24 -5.70
C ILE A 63 -11.91 3.89 -6.67
N ARG A 64 -10.77 3.26 -7.00
CA ARG A 64 -9.79 3.76 -7.97
C ARG A 64 -10.32 3.91 -9.39
N ASP A 65 -11.37 3.18 -9.76
CA ASP A 65 -12.03 3.31 -11.05
C ASP A 65 -13.16 4.33 -11.03
N LEU A 66 -13.83 4.53 -9.87
CA LEU A 66 -14.96 5.45 -9.70
C LEU A 66 -14.53 6.89 -9.40
N TYR A 67 -13.35 7.08 -8.83
CA TYR A 67 -12.82 8.38 -8.42
C TYR A 67 -11.38 8.57 -8.90
N GLU A 68 -10.94 9.82 -8.92
CA GLU A 68 -9.56 10.21 -9.21
C GLU A 68 -9.10 11.29 -8.24
N GLY A 69 -7.90 11.11 -7.67
CA GLY A 69 -7.25 12.04 -6.76
C GLY A 69 -6.53 13.20 -7.45
N LEU A 70 -5.82 13.99 -6.66
CA LEU A 70 -4.95 15.05 -7.19
C LEU A 70 -3.89 14.48 -8.12
N VAL A 71 -3.27 13.38 -7.71
CA VAL A 71 -2.25 12.67 -8.47
C VAL A 71 -2.60 11.20 -8.58
N ASN A 72 -2.04 10.54 -9.58
CA ASN A 72 -2.12 9.11 -9.83
C ASN A 72 -0.73 8.49 -9.73
N GLN A 73 -0.64 7.19 -9.93
CA GLN A 73 0.63 6.47 -10.07
C GLN A 73 0.69 5.77 -11.44
N ASN A 74 1.90 5.66 -12.00
CA ASN A 74 2.16 4.83 -13.17
C ASN A 74 2.45 3.37 -12.77
N GLU A 75 2.84 2.55 -13.75
CA GLU A 75 3.17 1.14 -13.56
C GLU A 75 4.37 0.88 -12.63
N LYS A 76 5.18 1.90 -12.32
CA LYS A 76 6.33 1.82 -11.42
C LYS A 76 6.07 2.41 -10.04
N GLY A 77 4.85 2.94 -9.79
CA GLY A 77 4.53 3.67 -8.56
C GLY A 77 5.01 5.12 -8.56
N GLU A 78 5.49 5.66 -9.70
CA GLU A 78 5.88 7.06 -9.83
C GLU A 78 4.64 7.94 -9.99
N LEU A 79 4.66 9.13 -9.40
CA LEU A 79 3.53 10.05 -9.46
C LEU A 79 3.30 10.59 -10.86
N THR A 80 2.04 10.66 -11.23
CA THR A 80 1.56 11.21 -12.48
C THR A 80 0.39 12.15 -12.26
N PRO A 81 0.16 13.16 -13.15
CA PRO A 81 -0.99 14.03 -13.03
C PRO A 81 -2.33 13.28 -13.00
N GLY A 82 -3.16 13.62 -12.02
CA GLY A 82 -4.56 13.23 -11.95
C GLY A 82 -5.46 14.46 -12.20
N VAL A 83 -6.30 14.82 -11.23
CA VAL A 83 -7.07 16.09 -11.28
C VAL A 83 -6.13 17.29 -11.23
N ALA A 84 -5.01 17.21 -10.52
CA ALA A 84 -3.95 18.22 -10.59
C ALA A 84 -3.05 17.98 -11.80
N THR A 85 -2.72 19.06 -12.52
CA THR A 85 -1.76 19.05 -13.64
C THR A 85 -0.34 19.30 -13.18
N ARG A 86 -0.18 19.98 -12.05
CA ARG A 86 1.11 20.26 -11.40
C ARG A 86 0.91 20.48 -9.90
N TRP A 87 1.99 20.27 -9.17
CA TRP A 87 2.08 20.56 -7.73
C TRP A 87 3.48 21.08 -7.41
N GLN A 88 3.57 21.93 -6.40
CA GLN A 88 4.84 22.53 -6.00
C GLN A 88 4.82 22.97 -4.55
N SER A 89 5.99 23.00 -3.94
CA SER A 89 6.27 23.60 -2.64
C SER A 89 7.68 24.17 -2.65
N ASN A 90 7.90 25.29 -1.99
CA ASN A 90 9.24 25.90 -1.84
C ASN A 90 9.91 25.50 -0.52
N ASP A 91 9.11 25.04 0.45
CA ASP A 91 9.55 24.77 1.82
C ASP A 91 9.09 23.40 2.32
N ASN A 92 8.51 22.57 1.43
CA ASN A 92 7.88 21.28 1.75
C ASN A 92 6.80 21.34 2.84
N ARG A 93 6.36 22.55 3.21
CA ARG A 93 5.36 22.80 4.25
C ARG A 93 4.09 23.40 3.68
N VAL A 94 4.20 24.27 2.68
CA VAL A 94 3.06 24.82 1.96
C VAL A 94 3.06 24.28 0.54
N TRP A 95 2.07 23.45 0.22
CA TRP A 95 1.91 22.83 -1.07
C TRP A 95 0.78 23.48 -1.86
N THR A 96 1.00 23.68 -3.15
CA THR A 96 0.00 24.23 -4.06
C THR A 96 -0.21 23.28 -5.22
N PHE A 97 -1.47 22.90 -5.44
CA PHE A 97 -1.90 22.03 -6.55
C PHE A 97 -2.71 22.86 -7.53
N THR A 98 -2.37 22.80 -8.81
CA THR A 98 -3.14 23.44 -9.90
C THR A 98 -3.98 22.38 -10.58
N LEU A 99 -5.30 22.52 -10.53
CA LEU A 99 -6.25 21.58 -11.10
C LEU A 99 -6.46 21.84 -12.60
N ARG A 100 -6.79 20.78 -13.35
CA ARG A 100 -7.10 20.86 -14.78
C ARG A 100 -8.45 21.52 -15.03
N ASP A 101 -8.60 22.21 -16.14
CA ASP A 101 -9.84 22.91 -16.50
C ASP A 101 -10.96 21.97 -16.90
N ASN A 102 -10.62 20.80 -17.45
CA ASN A 102 -11.55 19.83 -17.99
C ASN A 102 -11.91 18.67 -17.03
N ALA A 103 -11.50 18.75 -15.76
CA ALA A 103 -11.95 17.76 -14.76
C ALA A 103 -13.44 17.92 -14.50
N ARG A 104 -14.20 16.82 -14.63
CA ARG A 104 -15.66 16.77 -14.50
C ARG A 104 -16.09 15.61 -13.62
N TRP A 105 -17.17 15.81 -12.89
CA TRP A 105 -17.95 14.75 -12.28
C TRP A 105 -18.72 13.98 -13.35
N SER A 106 -19.20 12.78 -13.02
CA SER A 106 -19.96 11.94 -13.96
C SER A 106 -21.33 12.52 -14.37
N ASP A 107 -21.83 13.50 -13.62
CA ASP A 107 -23.01 14.30 -13.98
C ASP A 107 -22.70 15.50 -14.90
N GLY A 108 -21.41 15.68 -15.28
CA GLY A 108 -20.92 16.76 -16.15
C GLY A 108 -20.54 18.05 -15.42
N THR A 109 -20.82 18.19 -14.13
CA THR A 109 -20.43 19.37 -13.36
C THR A 109 -18.90 19.42 -13.15
N PRO A 110 -18.28 20.62 -13.02
CA PRO A 110 -16.83 20.73 -12.88
C PRO A 110 -16.34 20.23 -11.53
N VAL A 111 -15.16 19.59 -11.52
CA VAL A 111 -14.42 19.31 -10.30
C VAL A 111 -13.60 20.54 -9.93
N THR A 112 -13.68 20.96 -8.67
CA THR A 112 -13.07 22.19 -8.16
C THR A 112 -12.19 21.91 -6.95
N ALA A 113 -11.34 22.88 -6.58
CA ALA A 113 -10.55 22.83 -5.35
C ALA A 113 -11.46 22.75 -4.10
N GLN A 114 -12.66 23.32 -4.13
CA GLN A 114 -13.61 23.25 -3.02
C GLN A 114 -14.11 21.82 -2.76
N ASP A 115 -14.17 20.96 -3.79
CA ASP A 115 -14.53 19.54 -3.61
C ASP A 115 -13.47 18.80 -2.79
N PHE A 116 -12.19 19.11 -3.00
CA PHE A 116 -11.09 18.56 -2.19
C PHE A 116 -11.13 19.10 -0.74
N VAL A 117 -11.36 20.40 -0.56
CA VAL A 117 -11.51 21.00 0.78
C VAL A 117 -12.65 20.30 1.54
N TYR A 118 -13.83 20.17 0.93
CA TYR A 118 -14.97 19.48 1.53
C TYR A 118 -14.62 18.03 1.91
N SER A 119 -14.00 17.30 0.98
CA SER A 119 -13.73 15.88 1.16
C SER A 119 -12.70 15.63 2.27
N TRP A 120 -11.65 16.44 2.36
CA TRP A 120 -10.62 16.30 3.37
C TRP A 120 -11.09 16.75 4.76
N GLN A 121 -11.90 17.83 4.83
CA GLN A 121 -12.58 18.22 6.07
C GLN A 121 -13.52 17.12 6.56
N ARG A 122 -14.27 16.50 5.64
CA ARG A 122 -15.14 15.37 5.93
C ARG A 122 -14.36 14.14 6.40
N LEU A 123 -13.18 13.87 5.84
CA LEU A 123 -12.32 12.76 6.22
C LEU A 123 -11.94 12.81 7.71
N VAL A 124 -11.60 14.00 8.21
CA VAL A 124 -11.14 14.22 9.59
C VAL A 124 -12.27 14.54 10.57
N ASP A 125 -13.47 14.88 10.10
CA ASP A 125 -14.63 15.17 10.94
C ASP A 125 -15.02 13.92 11.76
N PRO A 126 -15.02 13.99 13.12
CA PRO A 126 -15.44 12.87 13.97
C PRO A 126 -16.84 12.35 13.65
N LYS A 127 -17.75 13.21 13.14
CA LYS A 127 -19.11 12.81 12.70
C LYS A 127 -19.07 11.85 11.52
N THR A 128 -18.07 11.93 10.67
CA THR A 128 -17.86 11.00 9.57
C THR A 128 -17.46 9.62 10.08
N THR A 129 -16.82 9.51 11.24
CA THR A 129 -16.29 8.24 11.78
C THR A 129 -15.43 7.50 10.74
N SER A 130 -14.56 8.23 10.05
CA SER A 130 -13.69 7.65 9.04
C SER A 130 -12.63 6.75 9.70
N PRO A 131 -12.48 5.50 9.25
CA PRO A 131 -11.41 4.62 9.72
C PRO A 131 -10.02 5.08 9.25
N PHE A 132 -9.95 5.99 8.26
CA PHE A 132 -8.72 6.54 7.69
C PHE A 132 -8.46 8.01 8.08
N ALA A 133 -9.21 8.60 9.02
CA ALA A 133 -8.98 9.97 9.48
C ALA A 133 -7.53 10.21 9.93
N TRP A 134 -6.91 9.22 10.59
CA TRP A 134 -5.52 9.25 11.04
C TRP A 134 -4.51 9.51 9.91
N PHE A 135 -4.84 9.16 8.65
CA PHE A 135 -3.96 9.35 7.51
C PHE A 135 -3.71 10.83 7.19
N ALA A 136 -4.70 11.70 7.43
CA ALA A 136 -4.53 13.14 7.30
C ALA A 136 -3.58 13.72 8.37
N ALA A 137 -3.61 13.16 9.58
CA ALA A 137 -2.66 13.53 10.64
C ALA A 137 -1.25 13.00 10.34
N LEU A 138 -1.12 11.76 9.81
CA LEU A 138 0.14 11.21 9.33
C LEU A 138 0.74 12.09 8.22
N ALA A 139 -0.11 12.56 7.30
CA ALA A 139 0.29 13.47 6.23
C ALA A 139 0.68 14.86 6.75
N GLY A 140 0.58 15.10 8.05
CA GLY A 140 0.97 16.34 8.71
C GLY A 140 0.12 17.54 8.33
N ILE A 141 -1.12 17.36 7.85
CA ILE A 141 -2.00 18.46 7.49
C ILE A 141 -2.35 19.23 8.77
N ASN A 142 -2.11 20.53 8.76
CA ASN A 142 -2.31 21.39 9.92
C ASN A 142 -3.71 21.20 10.53
N ASN A 143 -3.79 21.11 11.86
CA ASN A 143 -4.99 20.83 12.66
C ASN A 143 -5.63 19.44 12.49
N ALA A 144 -5.16 18.57 11.61
CA ALA A 144 -5.82 17.27 11.36
C ALA A 144 -6.00 16.46 12.66
N GLN A 145 -4.95 16.31 13.48
CA GLN A 145 -5.06 15.55 14.74
C GLN A 145 -6.00 16.23 15.76
N ALA A 146 -5.96 17.56 15.86
CA ALA A 146 -6.83 18.30 16.78
C ALA A 146 -8.32 18.15 16.41
N ILE A 147 -8.63 18.10 15.12
CA ILE A 147 -9.99 17.87 14.63
C ILE A 147 -10.44 16.44 14.93
N ILE A 148 -9.60 15.46 14.64
CA ILE A 148 -9.86 14.03 14.91
C ILE A 148 -10.15 13.81 16.41
N ASP A 149 -9.41 14.49 17.28
CA ASP A 149 -9.60 14.46 18.72
C ASP A 149 -10.83 15.26 19.22
N GLY A 150 -11.57 15.92 18.32
CA GLY A 150 -12.71 16.78 18.67
C GLY A 150 -12.34 18.10 19.35
N LYS A 151 -11.07 18.51 19.27
CA LYS A 151 -10.53 19.74 19.89
C LYS A 151 -10.58 20.97 18.97
N ALA A 152 -10.79 20.74 17.66
CA ALA A 152 -10.90 21.80 16.65
C ALA A 152 -12.05 21.48 15.68
N ALA A 153 -12.59 22.52 15.02
CA ALA A 153 -13.64 22.34 14.02
C ALA A 153 -13.06 21.88 12.66
N PRO A 154 -13.79 21.07 11.87
CA PRO A 154 -13.31 20.55 10.58
C PRO A 154 -12.86 21.63 9.58
N ASP A 155 -13.49 22.79 9.58
CA ASP A 155 -13.17 23.93 8.72
C ASP A 155 -11.82 24.63 9.05
N THR A 156 -11.20 24.26 10.17
CA THR A 156 -9.85 24.74 10.56
C THR A 156 -8.74 23.87 9.97
N LEU A 157 -9.05 22.80 9.23
CA LEU A 157 -8.06 21.96 8.57
C LEU A 157 -7.19 22.80 7.61
N GLY A 158 -5.88 22.56 7.60
CA GLY A 158 -4.92 23.28 6.78
C GLY A 158 -5.06 23.03 5.28
N VAL A 159 -6.26 23.10 4.74
CA VAL A 159 -6.58 22.96 3.31
C VAL A 159 -7.50 24.09 2.86
N THR A 160 -7.19 24.76 1.75
CA THR A 160 -7.93 25.93 1.28
C THR A 160 -8.03 25.93 -0.24
N ALA A 161 -9.21 26.19 -0.77
CA ALA A 161 -9.40 26.56 -2.17
C ALA A 161 -9.08 28.04 -2.34
N VAL A 162 -7.96 28.36 -2.96
CA VAL A 162 -7.57 29.75 -3.27
C VAL A 162 -8.50 30.33 -4.33
N ASP A 163 -8.83 29.50 -5.31
CA ASP A 163 -9.85 29.68 -6.32
C ASP A 163 -10.38 28.32 -6.77
N ALA A 164 -11.22 28.25 -7.80
CA ALA A 164 -11.82 26.99 -8.27
C ALA A 164 -10.77 25.96 -8.76
N LYS A 165 -9.57 26.39 -9.11
CA LYS A 165 -8.52 25.54 -9.73
C LYS A 165 -7.23 25.49 -8.93
N THR A 166 -7.16 26.15 -7.78
CA THR A 166 -5.95 26.22 -6.97
C THR A 166 -6.24 25.75 -5.57
N LEU A 167 -5.72 24.58 -5.21
CA LEU A 167 -5.77 24.01 -3.86
C LEU A 167 -4.45 24.29 -3.15
N ARG A 168 -4.53 24.85 -1.96
CA ARG A 168 -3.39 25.08 -1.07
C ARG A 168 -3.51 24.23 0.18
N VAL A 169 -2.42 23.54 0.54
CA VAL A 169 -2.33 22.71 1.73
C VAL A 169 -1.19 23.19 2.61
N GLN A 170 -1.45 23.37 3.88
CA GLN A 170 -0.46 23.74 4.90
C GLN A 170 -0.22 22.56 5.84
N LEU A 171 1.05 22.23 6.04
CA LEU A 171 1.50 21.16 6.92
C LEU A 171 2.06 21.72 8.22
N ASP A 172 2.00 20.92 9.29
CA ASP A 172 2.62 21.24 10.59
C ASP A 172 4.15 21.27 10.51
N LYS A 173 4.71 20.39 9.67
CA LYS A 173 6.15 20.21 9.43
C LYS A 173 6.44 20.15 7.94
N PRO A 174 7.66 20.47 7.49
CA PRO A 174 8.09 20.12 6.13
C PRO A 174 7.97 18.62 5.87
N LEU A 175 7.37 18.24 4.73
CA LEU A 175 7.22 16.84 4.31
C LEU A 175 7.50 16.74 2.81
N PRO A 176 8.74 16.42 2.41
CA PRO A 176 9.14 16.36 1.00
C PRO A 176 8.32 15.40 0.14
N TRP A 177 7.80 14.32 0.73
CA TRP A 177 7.00 13.29 0.05
C TRP A 177 5.48 13.48 0.21
N PHE A 178 5.02 14.65 0.66
CA PHE A 178 3.59 14.90 0.85
C PHE A 178 2.77 14.62 -0.42
N SER A 179 3.31 14.96 -1.60
CA SER A 179 2.63 14.66 -2.86
C SER A 179 2.35 13.17 -3.07
N ASN A 180 3.23 12.27 -2.59
CA ASN A 180 3.02 10.82 -2.66
C ASN A 180 1.79 10.40 -1.85
N LEU A 181 1.58 11.00 -0.68
CA LEU A 181 0.43 10.73 0.16
C LEU A 181 -0.89 11.12 -0.51
N THR A 182 -0.89 12.15 -1.37
CA THR A 182 -2.10 12.61 -2.05
C THR A 182 -2.59 11.68 -3.16
N ALA A 183 -1.82 10.63 -3.50
CA ALA A 183 -2.25 9.53 -4.37
C ALA A 183 -3.15 8.52 -3.65
N ASN A 184 -3.18 8.53 -2.32
CA ASN A 184 -3.98 7.61 -1.53
C ASN A 184 -5.48 7.91 -1.69
N PHE A 185 -6.28 6.85 -1.77
CA PHE A 185 -7.73 6.92 -1.95
C PHE A 185 -8.46 7.73 -0.86
N ALA A 186 -7.91 7.80 0.35
CA ALA A 186 -8.50 8.59 1.43
C ALA A 186 -8.59 10.09 1.11
N PHE A 187 -7.72 10.57 0.21
CA PHE A 187 -7.72 11.96 -0.27
C PHE A 187 -8.48 12.17 -1.59
N TYR A 188 -9.20 11.16 -2.07
CA TYR A 188 -10.03 11.33 -3.26
C TYR A 188 -11.22 12.24 -2.97
N PRO A 189 -11.61 13.09 -3.93
CA PRO A 189 -12.72 13.99 -3.75
C PRO A 189 -14.05 13.25 -3.87
N VAL A 190 -15.06 13.74 -3.13
CA VAL A 190 -16.47 13.37 -3.30
C VAL A 190 -17.29 14.62 -3.55
N GLN A 191 -18.32 14.52 -4.38
CA GLN A 191 -19.20 15.64 -4.67
C GLN A 191 -20.13 15.90 -3.47
N LYS A 192 -20.07 17.11 -2.91
CA LYS A 192 -20.85 17.48 -1.72
C LYS A 192 -22.34 17.22 -1.90
N ALA A 193 -22.92 17.69 -3.02
CA ALA A 193 -24.35 17.52 -3.31
C ALA A 193 -24.75 16.03 -3.37
N ASN A 194 -23.87 15.16 -3.90
CA ASN A 194 -24.12 13.73 -3.96
C ASN A 194 -24.10 13.11 -2.55
N VAL A 195 -23.10 13.44 -1.71
CA VAL A 195 -23.04 12.95 -0.33
C VAL A 195 -24.25 13.37 0.49
N GLU A 196 -24.69 14.63 0.33
CA GLU A 196 -25.84 15.20 1.06
C GLU A 196 -27.20 14.71 0.53
N SER A 197 -27.23 13.99 -0.62
CA SER A 197 -28.48 13.39 -1.15
C SER A 197 -29.02 12.24 -0.29
N GLY A 198 -28.22 11.72 0.65
CA GLY A 198 -28.65 10.72 1.62
C GLY A 198 -27.82 9.45 1.67
N LYS A 199 -28.27 8.47 2.47
CA LYS A 199 -27.49 7.24 2.77
C LYS A 199 -27.21 6.34 1.56
N GLU A 200 -27.95 6.52 0.47
CA GLU A 200 -27.90 5.66 -0.71
C GLU A 200 -27.02 6.24 -1.84
N TRP A 201 -26.29 7.33 -1.57
CA TRP A 201 -25.53 8.05 -2.58
C TRP A 201 -24.43 7.22 -3.29
N THR A 202 -23.99 6.11 -2.68
CA THR A 202 -22.99 5.21 -3.27
C THR A 202 -23.58 4.05 -4.09
N ARG A 203 -24.91 4.03 -4.32
CA ARG A 203 -25.58 2.98 -5.11
C ARG A 203 -25.47 3.21 -6.61
N PRO A 204 -25.64 2.14 -7.42
CA PRO A 204 -25.80 2.29 -8.87
C PRO A 204 -26.88 3.32 -9.22
N GLY A 205 -26.57 4.22 -10.15
CA GLY A 205 -27.47 5.31 -10.58
C GLY A 205 -27.48 6.54 -9.66
N SER A 206 -26.99 6.45 -8.42
CA SER A 206 -26.89 7.58 -7.48
C SER A 206 -25.48 8.10 -7.34
N LEU A 207 -24.46 7.22 -7.45
CA LEU A 207 -23.07 7.58 -7.26
C LEU A 207 -22.59 8.53 -8.36
N VAL A 208 -22.08 9.69 -7.95
CA VAL A 208 -21.40 10.67 -8.81
C VAL A 208 -19.93 10.67 -8.47
N GLY A 209 -19.12 10.08 -9.37
CA GLY A 209 -17.65 10.01 -9.27
C GLY A 209 -16.98 10.88 -10.32
N ASN A 210 -15.68 11.10 -10.17
CA ASN A 210 -14.84 11.83 -11.13
C ASN A 210 -13.80 10.94 -11.80
N GLY A 211 -13.86 9.61 -11.57
CA GLY A 211 -12.97 8.62 -12.17
C GLY A 211 -13.34 8.26 -13.60
N ALA A 212 -12.56 7.33 -14.17
CA ALA A 212 -12.72 6.90 -15.56
C ALA A 212 -13.98 6.06 -15.80
N TYR A 213 -14.60 5.55 -14.75
CA TYR A 213 -15.77 4.68 -14.81
C TYR A 213 -16.88 5.17 -13.89
N VAL A 214 -18.12 4.74 -14.20
CA VAL A 214 -19.32 4.91 -13.39
C VAL A 214 -19.89 3.57 -12.97
N LEU A 215 -20.44 3.50 -11.76
CA LEU A 215 -21.07 2.28 -11.24
C LEU A 215 -22.42 2.06 -11.92
N LYS A 216 -22.56 0.95 -12.65
CA LYS A 216 -23.78 0.59 -13.40
C LYS A 216 -24.65 -0.43 -12.70
N ASP A 217 -24.03 -1.44 -12.08
CA ASP A 217 -24.76 -2.51 -11.43
C ASP A 217 -23.98 -3.01 -10.20
N ARG A 218 -24.70 -3.46 -9.19
CA ARG A 218 -24.14 -4.12 -8.01
C ARG A 218 -25.12 -5.16 -7.50
N VAL A 219 -24.69 -6.41 -7.53
CA VAL A 219 -25.36 -7.52 -6.87
C VAL A 219 -24.46 -8.01 -5.76
N VAL A 220 -24.88 -7.81 -4.52
CA VAL A 220 -24.08 -8.09 -3.32
C VAL A 220 -23.59 -9.53 -3.30
N ASN A 221 -22.31 -9.75 -3.05
CA ASN A 221 -21.60 -11.04 -3.08
C ASN A 221 -21.58 -11.74 -4.46
N GLU A 222 -21.95 -11.05 -5.51
CA GLU A 222 -21.94 -11.62 -6.87
C GLU A 222 -21.07 -10.80 -7.82
N LYS A 223 -21.36 -9.49 -7.96
CA LYS A 223 -20.65 -8.62 -8.90
C LYS A 223 -20.85 -7.13 -8.64
N LEU A 224 -19.87 -6.35 -9.08
CA LEU A 224 -20.00 -4.92 -9.34
C LEU A 224 -19.60 -4.67 -10.81
N VAL A 225 -20.40 -3.90 -11.53
CA VAL A 225 -20.17 -3.57 -12.94
C VAL A 225 -19.95 -2.09 -13.08
N VAL A 226 -18.85 -1.73 -13.74
CA VAL A 226 -18.54 -0.34 -14.07
C VAL A 226 -18.35 -0.19 -15.58
N GLU A 227 -18.79 0.98 -16.10
CA GLU A 227 -18.68 1.36 -17.52
C GLU A 227 -18.03 2.74 -17.66
N PRO A 228 -17.44 3.09 -18.83
CA PRO A 228 -16.73 4.35 -19.01
C PRO A 228 -17.57 5.57 -18.63
N ASN A 229 -16.96 6.50 -17.91
CA ASN A 229 -17.50 7.81 -17.61
C ASN A 229 -17.30 8.72 -18.82
N ALA A 230 -18.39 9.10 -19.51
CA ALA A 230 -18.34 9.96 -20.69
C ALA A 230 -17.75 11.36 -20.41
N HIS A 231 -17.81 11.82 -19.16
CA HIS A 231 -17.32 13.12 -18.71
C HIS A 231 -15.89 13.06 -18.13
N TYR A 232 -15.29 11.86 -18.06
CA TYR A 232 -13.90 11.75 -17.60
C TYR A 232 -12.97 12.49 -18.57
N TRP A 233 -12.07 13.29 -18.03
CA TRP A 233 -11.22 14.19 -18.81
C TRP A 233 -10.36 13.49 -19.88
N ASP A 234 -10.02 12.21 -19.68
CA ASP A 234 -9.23 11.39 -20.62
C ASP A 234 -10.03 10.18 -21.14
N ASN A 235 -11.36 10.28 -21.18
CA ASN A 235 -12.24 9.18 -21.62
C ASN A 235 -11.91 8.68 -23.03
N ALA A 236 -11.40 9.53 -23.92
CA ALA A 236 -11.02 9.15 -25.29
C ALA A 236 -10.00 8.00 -25.32
N LYS A 237 -9.23 7.81 -24.26
CA LYS A 237 -8.20 6.77 -24.13
C LYS A 237 -8.63 5.61 -23.23
N THR A 238 -9.84 5.63 -22.66
CA THR A 238 -10.40 4.52 -21.91
C THR A 238 -10.88 3.45 -22.88
N VAL A 239 -10.10 2.37 -23.02
CA VAL A 239 -10.34 1.32 -24.01
C VAL A 239 -11.40 0.34 -23.55
N LEU A 240 -11.31 -0.16 -22.31
CA LEU A 240 -12.28 -1.10 -21.74
C LEU A 240 -13.67 -0.46 -21.67
N LYS A 241 -14.67 -1.18 -22.16
CA LYS A 241 -16.09 -0.72 -22.20
C LYS A 241 -16.92 -1.26 -21.05
N LYS A 242 -16.42 -2.30 -20.37
CA LYS A 242 -17.03 -2.85 -19.17
C LYS A 242 -15.96 -3.51 -18.30
N VAL A 243 -16.01 -3.25 -17.00
CA VAL A 243 -15.24 -3.96 -16.01
C VAL A 243 -16.19 -4.56 -14.98
N THR A 244 -16.05 -5.86 -14.75
CA THR A 244 -16.83 -6.59 -13.74
C THR A 244 -15.92 -7.02 -12.61
N PHE A 245 -16.16 -6.54 -11.41
CA PHE A 245 -15.51 -7.00 -10.20
C PHE A 245 -16.32 -8.13 -9.59
N VAL A 246 -15.66 -9.27 -9.29
CA VAL A 246 -16.32 -10.46 -8.76
C VAL A 246 -15.74 -10.78 -7.38
N PRO A 247 -16.50 -10.62 -6.30
CA PRO A 247 -16.06 -10.95 -4.95
C PRO A 247 -16.06 -12.47 -4.74
N ILE A 248 -14.89 -13.04 -4.43
CA ILE A 248 -14.73 -14.47 -4.11
C ILE A 248 -13.66 -14.62 -3.03
N ASN A 249 -14.06 -14.93 -1.81
CA ASN A 249 -13.15 -15.01 -0.67
C ASN A 249 -12.22 -16.24 -0.69
N GLN A 250 -12.58 -17.31 -1.42
CA GLN A 250 -11.77 -18.52 -1.53
C GLN A 250 -10.87 -18.48 -2.77
N GLU A 251 -9.57 -18.38 -2.57
CA GLU A 251 -8.56 -18.33 -3.63
C GLU A 251 -8.64 -19.53 -4.59
N SER A 252 -8.92 -20.73 -4.06
CA SER A 252 -9.08 -21.94 -4.88
C SER A 252 -10.29 -21.85 -5.81
N SER A 253 -11.39 -21.24 -5.37
CA SER A 253 -12.59 -21.02 -6.20
C SER A 253 -12.34 -19.98 -7.28
N ALA A 254 -11.68 -18.87 -6.94
CA ALA A 254 -11.27 -17.86 -7.90
C ALA A 254 -10.31 -18.44 -8.96
N THR A 255 -9.32 -19.25 -8.53
CA THR A 255 -8.39 -19.93 -9.44
C THR A 255 -9.10 -20.89 -10.40
N LYS A 256 -10.07 -21.68 -9.92
CA LYS A 256 -10.87 -22.56 -10.78
C LYS A 256 -11.65 -21.78 -11.84
N ARG A 257 -12.30 -20.67 -11.46
CA ARG A 257 -13.02 -19.80 -12.40
C ARG A 257 -12.09 -19.11 -13.39
N TYR A 258 -10.88 -18.72 -12.96
CA TYR A 258 -9.85 -18.23 -13.86
C TYR A 258 -9.46 -19.29 -14.91
N LEU A 259 -9.20 -20.53 -14.48
CA LEU A 259 -8.86 -21.64 -15.38
C LEU A 259 -10.02 -21.96 -16.35
N ALA A 260 -11.27 -21.82 -15.90
CA ALA A 260 -12.47 -22.00 -16.74
C ALA A 260 -12.70 -20.86 -17.74
N GLY A 261 -12.00 -19.70 -17.58
CA GLY A 261 -12.16 -18.54 -18.47
C GLY A 261 -13.18 -17.51 -18.00
N ASP A 262 -13.74 -17.65 -16.78
CA ASP A 262 -14.74 -16.72 -16.22
C ASP A 262 -14.11 -15.46 -15.61
N ILE A 263 -12.80 -15.50 -15.34
CA ILE A 263 -12.04 -14.43 -14.70
C ILE A 263 -10.77 -14.17 -15.51
N ASP A 264 -10.46 -12.90 -15.77
CA ASP A 264 -9.28 -12.49 -16.51
C ASP A 264 -8.08 -12.18 -15.60
N ILE A 265 -8.35 -11.61 -14.42
CA ILE A 265 -7.32 -11.26 -13.42
C ILE A 265 -7.77 -11.76 -12.05
N THR A 266 -6.92 -12.55 -11.37
CA THR A 266 -7.15 -12.87 -9.96
C THR A 266 -6.39 -11.90 -9.06
N GLU A 267 -6.90 -11.63 -7.85
CA GLU A 267 -6.18 -10.87 -6.83
C GLU A 267 -5.09 -11.73 -6.16
N SER A 268 -5.34 -13.02 -6.03
CA SER A 268 -4.42 -13.99 -5.45
C SER A 268 -4.68 -15.40 -5.99
N PHE A 269 -3.84 -16.34 -5.61
CA PHE A 269 -4.02 -17.77 -5.85
C PHE A 269 -3.48 -18.58 -4.66
N PRO A 270 -3.92 -19.85 -4.47
CA PRO A 270 -3.39 -20.69 -3.41
C PRO A 270 -1.89 -20.97 -3.60
N LYS A 271 -1.07 -20.63 -2.61
CA LYS A 271 0.41 -20.76 -2.69
C LYS A 271 0.87 -22.19 -2.97
N ASN A 272 0.16 -23.19 -2.45
CA ASN A 272 0.45 -24.61 -2.72
C ASN A 272 0.21 -25.02 -4.18
N MET A 273 -0.50 -24.22 -4.97
CA MET A 273 -0.70 -24.45 -6.41
C MET A 273 0.37 -23.79 -7.29
N TYR A 274 1.25 -22.96 -6.74
CA TYR A 274 2.18 -22.13 -7.50
C TYR A 274 2.98 -22.92 -8.54
N GLN A 275 3.67 -23.98 -8.13
CA GLN A 275 4.50 -24.79 -9.05
C GLN A 275 3.67 -25.47 -10.13
N LYS A 276 2.46 -25.93 -9.78
CA LYS A 276 1.52 -26.51 -10.74
C LYS A 276 1.05 -25.46 -11.74
N LEU A 277 0.67 -24.28 -11.28
CA LEU A 277 0.20 -23.18 -12.14
C LEU A 277 1.30 -22.70 -13.10
N LEU A 278 2.56 -22.57 -12.65
CA LEU A 278 3.68 -22.24 -13.52
C LEU A 278 3.84 -23.22 -14.69
N LYS A 279 3.58 -24.52 -14.44
CA LYS A 279 3.64 -25.57 -15.45
C LYS A 279 2.43 -25.58 -16.37
N ASP A 280 1.23 -25.45 -15.80
CA ASP A 280 -0.03 -25.64 -16.52
C ASP A 280 -0.41 -24.41 -17.37
N ILE A 281 -0.06 -23.20 -16.89
CA ILE A 281 -0.40 -21.92 -17.52
C ILE A 281 0.83 -20.99 -17.57
N PRO A 282 1.89 -21.37 -18.30
CA PRO A 282 3.13 -20.59 -18.36
C PRO A 282 2.85 -19.16 -18.87
N GLY A 283 3.55 -18.19 -18.27
CA GLY A 283 3.39 -16.75 -18.62
C GLY A 283 2.13 -16.08 -18.09
N GLN A 284 1.32 -16.76 -17.28
CA GLN A 284 0.10 -16.22 -16.67
C GLN A 284 0.19 -16.08 -15.15
N VAL A 285 1.26 -16.57 -14.54
CA VAL A 285 1.49 -16.52 -13.08
C VAL A 285 2.52 -15.44 -12.78
N TYR A 286 2.12 -14.46 -11.99
CA TYR A 286 2.95 -13.32 -11.61
C TYR A 286 3.11 -13.28 -10.10
N THR A 287 4.33 -12.99 -9.64
CA THR A 287 4.67 -12.82 -8.21
C THR A 287 5.62 -11.64 -8.04
N PRO A 288 5.21 -10.42 -8.47
CA PRO A 288 6.06 -9.24 -8.33
C PRO A 288 6.29 -8.91 -6.85
N PRO A 289 7.42 -8.26 -6.52
CA PRO A 289 7.64 -7.72 -5.19
C PRO A 289 6.52 -6.75 -4.79
N GLN A 290 6.10 -6.82 -3.53
CA GLN A 290 5.13 -5.92 -2.92
C GLN A 290 5.81 -5.04 -1.87
N LEU A 291 5.31 -3.82 -1.71
CA LEU A 291 5.75 -2.90 -0.66
C LEU A 291 5.23 -3.39 0.70
N GLY A 292 5.83 -4.46 1.22
CA GLY A 292 5.35 -5.06 2.45
C GLY A 292 6.31 -6.06 3.08
N THR A 293 6.25 -6.17 4.41
CA THR A 293 7.08 -7.08 5.19
C THR A 293 6.23 -7.88 6.17
N TYR A 294 6.45 -9.19 6.17
CA TYR A 294 5.93 -10.10 7.18
C TYR A 294 6.94 -10.21 8.33
N TYR A 295 6.49 -10.03 9.55
CA TYR A 295 7.34 -10.05 10.71
C TYR A 295 6.64 -10.63 11.94
N TYR A 296 7.44 -11.00 12.94
CA TYR A 296 6.95 -11.22 14.29
C TYR A 296 7.27 -10.01 15.15
N ALA A 297 6.29 -9.53 15.91
CA ALA A 297 6.50 -8.51 16.92
C ALA A 297 6.63 -9.16 18.30
N PHE A 298 7.60 -8.69 19.08
CA PHE A 298 7.82 -9.11 20.44
C PHE A 298 7.21 -8.10 21.41
N ASN A 299 6.60 -8.57 22.49
CA ASN A 299 6.19 -7.66 23.56
C ASN A 299 7.43 -7.18 24.33
N THR A 300 7.80 -5.91 24.14
CA THR A 300 9.01 -5.35 24.76
C THR A 300 8.80 -4.89 26.20
N GLN A 301 7.56 -4.91 26.70
CA GLN A 301 7.21 -4.35 28.00
C GLN A 301 7.00 -5.41 29.09
N LYS A 302 6.71 -6.65 28.71
CA LYS A 302 6.41 -7.72 29.68
C LYS A 302 6.80 -9.09 29.16
N GLY A 303 6.85 -10.06 30.08
CA GLY A 303 7.20 -11.44 29.77
C GLY A 303 8.68 -11.63 29.42
N PRO A 304 9.06 -12.81 28.93
CA PRO A 304 10.45 -13.12 28.62
C PRO A 304 11.00 -12.27 27.47
N THR A 305 10.15 -11.77 26.60
CA THR A 305 10.51 -10.93 25.44
C THR A 305 10.74 -9.46 25.82
N ALA A 306 10.57 -9.06 27.08
CA ALA A 306 11.03 -7.75 27.57
C ALA A 306 12.57 -7.64 27.50
N ASP A 307 13.30 -8.75 27.65
CA ASP A 307 14.75 -8.82 27.53
C ASP A 307 15.19 -8.81 26.04
N ALA A 308 15.96 -7.80 25.64
CA ALA A 308 16.44 -7.66 24.27
C ALA A 308 17.30 -8.85 23.81
N ARG A 309 18.04 -9.50 24.72
CA ARG A 309 18.87 -10.68 24.39
C ARG A 309 18.01 -11.86 23.98
N VAL A 310 16.84 -12.03 24.61
CA VAL A 310 15.85 -13.05 24.23
C VAL A 310 15.29 -12.76 22.85
N ARG A 311 14.85 -11.51 22.59
CA ARG A 311 14.30 -11.13 21.30
C ARG A 311 15.30 -11.33 20.17
N LEU A 312 16.53 -10.86 20.38
CA LEU A 312 17.60 -10.97 19.40
C LEU A 312 17.94 -12.44 19.10
N GLY A 313 18.06 -13.27 20.13
CA GLY A 313 18.31 -14.71 19.96
C GLY A 313 17.19 -15.42 19.20
N LEU A 314 15.93 -15.10 19.51
CA LEU A 314 14.78 -15.63 18.77
C LEU A 314 14.79 -15.19 17.30
N SER A 315 15.07 -13.90 17.04
CA SER A 315 15.14 -13.38 15.67
C SER A 315 16.25 -14.02 14.85
N MET A 316 17.47 -14.15 15.40
CA MET A 316 18.63 -14.75 14.73
C MET A 316 18.40 -16.22 14.34
N THR A 317 17.59 -16.94 15.12
CA THR A 317 17.35 -18.37 14.90
C THR A 317 16.30 -18.65 13.82
N ILE A 318 15.56 -17.64 13.34
CA ILE A 318 14.66 -17.79 12.20
C ILE A 318 15.48 -17.85 10.91
N ASP A 319 15.54 -19.04 10.28
CA ASP A 319 16.17 -19.19 8.97
C ASP A 319 15.28 -18.60 7.88
N ARG A 320 15.56 -17.35 7.55
CA ARG A 320 14.78 -16.56 6.58
C ARG A 320 14.87 -17.10 5.17
N ARG A 321 16.03 -17.72 4.80
CA ARG A 321 16.22 -18.34 3.47
C ARG A 321 15.34 -19.58 3.34
N ILE A 322 15.36 -20.47 4.34
CA ILE A 322 14.46 -21.64 4.37
C ILE A 322 13.00 -21.20 4.39
N MET A 323 12.66 -20.14 5.14
CA MET A 323 11.29 -19.62 5.17
C MET A 323 10.83 -19.17 3.78
N ALA A 324 11.62 -18.35 3.09
CA ALA A 324 11.27 -17.83 1.77
C ALA A 324 11.26 -18.92 0.68
N GLU A 325 12.31 -19.77 0.63
CA GLU A 325 12.50 -20.70 -0.48
C GLU A 325 11.75 -22.03 -0.33
N LYS A 326 11.67 -22.57 0.91
CA LYS A 326 11.15 -23.93 1.14
C LYS A 326 9.77 -23.92 1.81
N VAL A 327 9.53 -23.00 2.74
CA VAL A 327 8.25 -22.95 3.45
C VAL A 327 7.19 -22.23 2.60
N LEU A 328 7.55 -21.12 1.97
CA LEU A 328 6.67 -20.33 1.11
C LEU A 328 6.85 -20.72 -0.37
N GLY A 329 8.01 -20.47 -0.93
CA GLY A 329 8.39 -20.90 -2.28
C GLY A 329 7.63 -20.23 -3.42
N THR A 330 7.10 -19.01 -3.20
CA THR A 330 6.33 -18.24 -4.17
C THR A 330 7.01 -16.92 -4.57
N GLY A 331 8.34 -16.86 -4.46
CA GLY A 331 9.14 -15.70 -4.88
C GLY A 331 9.39 -14.67 -3.79
N GLU A 332 8.93 -14.93 -2.57
CA GLU A 332 9.24 -14.10 -1.41
C GLU A 332 10.76 -14.01 -1.19
N LYS A 333 11.23 -12.82 -0.76
CA LYS A 333 12.62 -12.61 -0.39
C LYS A 333 12.81 -12.68 1.12
N PRO A 334 13.94 -13.20 1.63
CA PRO A 334 14.31 -13.06 3.04
C PRO A 334 14.31 -11.59 3.45
N ALA A 335 13.73 -11.24 4.61
CA ALA A 335 13.76 -9.89 5.13
C ALA A 335 14.79 -9.74 6.25
N TRP A 336 15.85 -8.97 5.98
CA TRP A 336 16.88 -8.62 6.95
C TRP A 336 16.66 -7.22 7.55
N HIS A 337 15.79 -6.45 6.91
CA HIS A 337 15.33 -5.11 7.28
C HIS A 337 13.80 -5.11 7.42
N PHE A 338 13.27 -4.13 8.14
CA PHE A 338 11.83 -3.94 8.20
C PHE A 338 11.30 -3.30 6.91
N THR A 339 12.02 -2.32 6.39
CA THR A 339 11.73 -1.65 5.13
C THR A 339 12.08 -2.57 3.95
N PRO A 340 11.13 -2.93 3.05
CA PRO A 340 11.43 -3.79 1.90
C PRO A 340 12.33 -3.11 0.87
N ASP A 341 13.11 -3.90 0.13
CA ASP A 341 14.06 -3.43 -0.90
C ASP A 341 13.41 -2.62 -2.02
N VAL A 342 12.11 -2.83 -2.28
CA VAL A 342 11.37 -2.16 -3.36
C VAL A 342 10.91 -0.75 -2.98
N THR A 343 11.20 -0.31 -1.75
CA THR A 343 10.78 1.01 -1.26
C THR A 343 11.59 2.10 -1.97
N ALA A 344 10.87 3.07 -2.56
CA ALA A 344 11.51 4.20 -3.23
C ALA A 344 12.35 5.03 -2.24
N GLY A 345 13.52 5.51 -2.70
CA GLY A 345 14.43 6.29 -1.87
C GLY A 345 15.12 5.50 -0.75
N PHE A 346 15.01 4.17 -0.75
CA PHE A 346 15.68 3.30 0.22
C PHE A 346 16.74 2.42 -0.44
N THR A 347 17.96 2.58 0.01
CA THR A 347 19.08 1.68 -0.32
C THR A 347 19.57 1.09 0.99
N PRO A 348 19.20 -0.17 1.30
CA PRO A 348 19.56 -0.78 2.57
C PRO A 348 21.06 -1.03 2.68
N GLU A 349 21.64 -0.78 3.84
CA GLU A 349 22.95 -1.31 4.19
C GLU A 349 22.81 -2.81 4.46
N THR A 350 23.79 -3.61 4.02
CA THR A 350 23.75 -5.05 4.26
C THR A 350 23.75 -5.36 5.76
N SER A 351 22.76 -6.09 6.22
CA SER A 351 22.67 -6.50 7.61
C SER A 351 23.86 -7.43 7.97
N PRO A 352 24.52 -7.24 9.11
CA PRO A 352 25.59 -8.15 9.53
C PRO A 352 25.11 -9.61 9.66
N PHE A 353 23.82 -9.82 9.96
CA PHE A 353 23.22 -11.15 10.06
C PHE A 353 23.03 -11.83 8.71
N GLU A 354 22.86 -11.06 7.64
CA GLU A 354 22.72 -11.57 6.29
C GLU A 354 24.02 -12.23 5.79
N GLN A 355 25.17 -11.73 6.25
CA GLN A 355 26.48 -12.24 5.87
C GLN A 355 26.90 -13.50 6.65
N MET A 356 26.21 -13.80 7.76
CA MET A 356 26.50 -14.95 8.60
C MET A 356 25.79 -16.21 8.11
N SER A 357 26.40 -17.36 8.34
CA SER A 357 25.73 -18.64 8.20
C SER A 357 24.67 -18.82 9.29
N GLN A 358 23.62 -19.60 9.01
CA GLN A 358 22.60 -19.90 10.02
C GLN A 358 23.18 -20.63 11.23
N GLN A 359 24.26 -21.39 11.06
CA GLN A 359 24.95 -22.07 12.15
C GLN A 359 25.61 -21.07 13.13
N GLU A 360 26.28 -20.04 12.61
CA GLU A 360 26.86 -18.95 13.42
C GLU A 360 25.79 -18.15 14.14
N LEU A 361 24.70 -17.79 13.45
CA LEU A 361 23.55 -17.11 14.04
C LEU A 361 22.96 -17.93 15.19
N ASN A 362 22.77 -19.24 15.00
CA ASN A 362 22.24 -20.13 16.05
C ASN A 362 23.20 -20.25 17.24
N ALA A 363 24.53 -20.22 17.02
CA ALA A 363 25.51 -20.26 18.09
C ALA A 363 25.45 -18.97 18.94
N GLN A 364 25.42 -17.81 18.30
CA GLN A 364 25.28 -16.52 18.99
C GLN A 364 23.93 -16.43 19.73
N ALA A 365 22.85 -16.88 19.13
CA ALA A 365 21.53 -16.90 19.74
C ALA A 365 21.51 -17.73 21.05
N ARG A 366 22.17 -18.90 21.07
CA ARG A 366 22.32 -19.71 22.30
C ARG A 366 23.05 -18.94 23.40
N THR A 367 24.17 -18.28 23.06
CA THR A 367 24.93 -17.45 24.01
C THR A 367 24.05 -16.33 24.61
N LEU A 368 23.24 -15.66 23.79
CA LEU A 368 22.34 -14.60 24.23
C LEU A 368 21.27 -15.14 25.20
N LEU A 369 20.64 -16.29 24.89
CA LEU A 369 19.65 -16.91 25.77
C LEU A 369 20.27 -17.37 27.09
N GLN A 370 21.45 -17.95 27.06
CA GLN A 370 22.19 -18.35 28.28
C GLN A 370 22.51 -17.12 29.14
N ALA A 371 22.99 -16.02 28.54
CA ALA A 371 23.20 -14.76 29.25
C ALA A 371 21.92 -14.17 29.84
N ALA A 372 20.75 -14.45 29.24
CA ALA A 372 19.43 -14.09 29.78
C ALA A 372 18.89 -15.09 30.82
N GLY A 373 19.66 -16.15 31.15
CA GLY A 373 19.30 -17.14 32.17
C GLY A 373 18.43 -18.30 31.67
N TYR A 374 18.37 -18.53 30.35
CA TYR A 374 17.65 -19.63 29.73
C TYR A 374 18.59 -20.69 29.15
N GLY A 375 18.21 -21.95 29.24
CA GLY A 375 19.00 -23.06 28.75
C GLY A 375 18.37 -24.39 29.13
N PRO A 376 19.09 -25.53 29.01
CA PRO A 376 18.52 -26.86 29.24
C PRO A 376 17.87 -27.05 30.62
N GLN A 377 18.41 -26.42 31.68
CA GLN A 377 17.89 -26.50 33.04
C GLN A 377 16.71 -25.54 33.28
N ARG A 378 16.55 -24.52 32.48
CA ARG A 378 15.49 -23.53 32.54
C ARG A 378 15.06 -23.14 31.11
N PRO A 379 14.31 -24.00 30.42
CA PRO A 379 13.88 -23.73 29.05
C PRO A 379 12.98 -22.50 29.00
N LEU A 380 13.20 -21.67 27.96
CA LEU A 380 12.33 -20.54 27.66
C LEU A 380 10.97 -21.08 27.22
N LYS A 381 9.90 -20.56 27.82
CA LYS A 381 8.52 -20.83 27.42
C LYS A 381 7.85 -19.55 26.96
N LEU A 382 7.18 -19.59 25.82
CA LEU A 382 6.46 -18.43 25.27
C LEU A 382 5.26 -18.83 24.42
N THR A 383 4.37 -17.87 24.20
CA THR A 383 3.22 -18.01 23.31
C THR A 383 3.51 -17.26 22.01
N LEU A 384 3.29 -17.92 20.87
CA LEU A 384 3.26 -17.32 19.56
C LEU A 384 1.81 -17.23 19.06
N LEU A 385 1.31 -16.00 19.02
CA LEU A 385 -0.06 -15.68 18.59
C LEU A 385 -0.10 -15.34 17.11
N TYR A 386 -1.07 -15.92 16.38
CA TYR A 386 -1.34 -15.57 14.98
C TYR A 386 -2.85 -15.60 14.69
N ASN A 387 -3.30 -14.81 13.70
CA ASN A 387 -4.68 -14.87 13.23
C ASN A 387 -4.89 -16.09 12.32
N THR A 388 -6.12 -16.59 12.29
CA THR A 388 -6.50 -17.79 11.55
C THR A 388 -6.14 -17.66 10.06
N SER A 389 -5.21 -18.51 9.63
CA SER A 389 -4.75 -18.67 8.25
C SER A 389 -3.86 -19.89 8.17
N GLU A 390 -4.04 -20.72 7.15
CA GLU A 390 -3.19 -21.89 6.89
C GLU A 390 -1.72 -21.50 6.69
N ASN A 391 -1.48 -20.40 5.98
CA ASN A 391 -0.13 -19.90 5.77
C ASN A 391 0.52 -19.42 7.07
N HIS A 392 -0.22 -18.70 7.92
CA HIS A 392 0.33 -18.24 9.21
C HIS A 392 0.62 -19.41 10.13
N GLN A 393 -0.25 -20.44 10.14
CA GLN A 393 -0.03 -21.67 10.89
C GLN A 393 1.23 -22.40 10.42
N LYS A 394 1.40 -22.56 9.10
CA LYS A 394 2.58 -23.20 8.49
C LYS A 394 3.88 -22.50 8.89
N ILE A 395 3.89 -21.15 8.83
CA ILE A 395 5.04 -20.33 9.22
C ILE A 395 5.30 -20.48 10.73
N ALA A 396 4.26 -20.41 11.57
CA ALA A 396 4.39 -20.52 13.01
C ALA A 396 4.94 -21.89 13.45
N ILE A 397 4.50 -22.97 12.81
CA ILE A 397 5.02 -24.33 13.05
C ILE A 397 6.50 -24.41 12.67
N ALA A 398 6.89 -23.88 11.51
CA ALA A 398 8.28 -23.89 11.06
C ALA A 398 9.19 -23.12 12.02
N VAL A 399 8.80 -21.92 12.42
CA VAL A 399 9.57 -21.07 13.35
C VAL A 399 9.65 -21.71 14.75
N ALA A 400 8.55 -22.23 15.27
CA ALA A 400 8.53 -22.93 16.56
C ALA A 400 9.48 -24.16 16.55
N SER A 401 9.53 -24.91 15.44
CA SER A 401 10.46 -26.01 15.23
C SER A 401 11.92 -25.55 15.23
N MET A 402 12.24 -24.43 14.55
CA MET A 402 13.57 -23.83 14.55
C MET A 402 14.00 -23.42 15.96
N TRP A 403 13.14 -22.75 16.72
CA TRP A 403 13.40 -22.35 18.10
C TRP A 403 13.57 -23.54 19.04
N LYS A 404 12.73 -24.58 18.91
CA LYS A 404 12.86 -25.81 19.70
C LYS A 404 14.16 -26.52 19.42
N LYS A 405 14.48 -26.74 18.14
CA LYS A 405 15.66 -27.47 17.71
C LYS A 405 16.98 -26.78 18.11
N ASN A 406 17.04 -25.45 17.92
CA ASN A 406 18.29 -24.72 18.06
C ASN A 406 18.51 -24.09 19.44
N LEU A 407 17.44 -23.77 20.16
CA LEU A 407 17.48 -23.04 21.43
C LEU A 407 16.80 -23.78 22.59
N GLY A 408 16.10 -24.88 22.33
CA GLY A 408 15.32 -25.58 23.36
C GLY A 408 14.08 -24.83 23.84
N VAL A 409 13.59 -23.88 23.07
CA VAL A 409 12.42 -23.06 23.44
C VAL A 409 11.13 -23.88 23.33
N ASP A 410 10.26 -23.80 24.34
CA ASP A 410 8.93 -24.37 24.32
C ASP A 410 7.91 -23.30 23.86
N VAL A 411 7.34 -23.49 22.68
CA VAL A 411 6.40 -22.55 22.07
C VAL A 411 4.99 -23.09 22.12
N LYS A 412 4.08 -22.34 22.75
CA LYS A 412 2.65 -22.56 22.63
C LYS A 412 2.13 -21.78 21.43
N LEU A 413 1.73 -22.47 20.37
CA LEU A 413 1.05 -21.85 19.23
C LEU A 413 -0.39 -21.53 19.60
N GLN A 414 -0.79 -20.27 19.39
CA GLN A 414 -2.14 -19.79 19.66
C GLN A 414 -2.75 -19.18 18.40
N ASN A 415 -3.80 -19.81 17.91
CA ASN A 415 -4.61 -19.32 16.81
C ASN A 415 -5.80 -18.53 17.36
N GLN A 416 -6.10 -17.38 16.75
CA GLN A 416 -7.29 -16.59 17.05
C GLN A 416 -7.97 -16.13 15.77
N GLU A 417 -9.30 -16.07 15.79
CA GLU A 417 -10.10 -15.41 14.78
C GLU A 417 -9.72 -13.92 14.75
N TRP A 418 -9.89 -13.26 13.59
CA TRP A 418 -9.36 -11.94 13.31
C TRP A 418 -9.72 -10.88 14.35
N LYS A 419 -11.00 -10.78 14.73
CA LYS A 419 -11.45 -9.79 15.71
C LYS A 419 -10.80 -9.99 17.09
N THR A 420 -10.77 -11.24 17.57
CA THR A 420 -10.14 -11.60 18.85
C THR A 420 -8.62 -11.38 18.79
N TYR A 421 -8.01 -11.67 17.64
CA TYR A 421 -6.59 -11.41 17.40
C TYR A 421 -6.28 -9.91 17.48
N ILE A 422 -7.10 -9.05 16.88
CA ILE A 422 -6.94 -7.58 16.94
C ILE A 422 -7.05 -7.10 18.39
N ASP A 423 -8.00 -7.60 19.16
CA ASP A 423 -8.14 -7.25 20.59
C ASP A 423 -6.90 -7.65 21.39
N SER A 424 -6.39 -8.87 21.19
CA SER A 424 -5.16 -9.36 21.83
C SER A 424 -3.93 -8.51 21.43
N ARG A 425 -3.83 -8.13 20.16
CA ARG A 425 -2.81 -7.24 19.63
C ARG A 425 -2.85 -5.87 20.32
N ASN A 426 -4.00 -5.25 20.36
CA ASN A 426 -4.17 -3.89 20.88
C ASN A 426 -3.97 -3.84 22.41
N THR A 427 -4.36 -4.88 23.14
CA THR A 427 -4.15 -4.98 24.58
C THR A 427 -2.75 -5.49 24.96
N GLY A 428 -1.98 -6.02 23.99
CA GLY A 428 -0.65 -6.60 24.22
C GLY A 428 -0.71 -7.92 24.98
N ASN A 429 -1.74 -8.73 24.74
CA ASN A 429 -1.89 -10.04 25.37
C ASN A 429 -1.19 -11.13 24.55
N PHE A 430 0.14 -11.04 24.45
CA PHE A 430 1.01 -11.98 23.74
C PHE A 430 2.46 -11.82 24.23
N ASP A 431 3.29 -12.85 24.02
CA ASP A 431 4.75 -12.75 24.09
C ASP A 431 5.30 -12.41 22.71
N VAL A 432 4.93 -13.21 21.70
CA VAL A 432 5.24 -13.02 20.29
C VAL A 432 3.95 -13.04 19.49
N ILE A 433 3.80 -12.11 18.56
CA ILE A 433 2.64 -12.02 17.69
C ILE A 433 3.04 -11.92 16.22
N ARG A 434 2.31 -12.63 15.36
CA ARG A 434 2.41 -12.47 13.91
C ARG A 434 1.97 -11.06 13.52
N ALA A 435 2.70 -10.42 12.64
CA ALA A 435 2.31 -9.14 12.09
C ALA A 435 2.74 -9.01 10.62
N SER A 436 2.23 -8.00 9.97
CA SER A 436 2.66 -7.56 8.65
C SER A 436 2.41 -6.07 8.52
N TRP A 437 3.18 -5.45 7.66
CA TRP A 437 2.92 -4.09 7.22
C TRP A 437 3.04 -4.02 5.71
N VAL A 438 2.03 -3.46 5.07
CA VAL A 438 2.05 -3.06 3.67
C VAL A 438 2.08 -1.54 3.68
N GLY A 439 3.00 -0.95 2.94
CA GLY A 439 3.18 0.50 2.94
C GLY A 439 1.94 1.24 2.43
N ASP A 440 1.55 2.29 3.13
CA ASP A 440 0.46 3.18 2.70
C ASP A 440 0.89 4.16 1.62
N TYR A 441 2.21 4.31 1.44
CA TYR A 441 2.88 5.12 0.43
C TYR A 441 4.31 4.63 0.23
N ASN A 442 4.88 4.88 -0.94
CA ASN A 442 6.18 4.33 -1.32
C ASN A 442 7.34 5.21 -0.82
N GLU A 443 7.63 5.13 0.48
CA GLU A 443 8.72 5.81 1.16
C GLU A 443 9.03 5.10 2.49
N PRO A 444 10.29 5.03 2.99
CA PRO A 444 10.67 4.24 4.17
C PRO A 444 9.93 4.59 5.46
N SER A 445 9.52 5.85 5.63
CA SER A 445 8.82 6.27 6.86
C SER A 445 7.50 5.54 7.09
N THR A 446 6.86 4.99 6.05
CA THR A 446 5.63 4.18 6.23
C THR A 446 5.89 2.94 7.09
N PHE A 447 7.13 2.42 7.07
CA PHE A 447 7.56 1.29 7.89
C PHE A 447 8.16 1.77 9.20
N LEU A 448 9.15 2.65 9.13
CA LEU A 448 9.98 3.02 10.28
C LEU A 448 9.22 3.87 11.31
N SER A 449 8.31 4.75 10.88
CA SER A 449 7.49 5.52 11.83
C SER A 449 6.58 4.64 12.67
N LEU A 450 6.19 3.45 12.17
CA LEU A 450 5.35 2.49 12.88
C LEU A 450 5.91 2.08 14.24
N LEU A 451 7.24 2.08 14.39
CA LEU A 451 7.93 1.62 15.61
C LEU A 451 8.36 2.76 16.53
N THR A 452 8.00 4.01 16.23
CA THR A 452 8.23 5.12 17.16
C THR A 452 7.40 4.97 18.45
N SER A 453 7.89 5.49 19.54
CA SER A 453 7.31 5.32 20.88
C SER A 453 5.85 5.77 21.00
N THR A 454 5.42 6.72 20.17
CA THR A 454 4.09 7.34 20.21
C THR A 454 3.14 6.83 19.12
N HIS A 455 3.63 6.00 18.19
CA HIS A 455 2.78 5.53 17.10
C HIS A 455 1.78 4.48 17.58
N SER A 456 0.50 4.68 17.31
CA SER A 456 -0.58 3.78 17.77
C SER A 456 -0.50 2.37 17.19
N GLY A 457 0.12 2.21 16.01
CA GLY A 457 0.39 0.93 15.36
C GLY A 457 1.62 0.19 15.88
N ASN A 458 2.35 0.74 16.86
CA ASN A 458 3.52 0.08 17.47
C ASN A 458 3.10 -1.12 18.34
N ILE A 459 2.87 -2.24 17.69
CA ILE A 459 2.41 -3.49 18.31
C ILE A 459 3.42 -3.99 19.35
N SER A 460 4.71 -3.86 19.07
CA SER A 460 5.79 -4.30 19.97
C SER A 460 5.86 -3.47 21.26
N ARG A 461 5.26 -2.28 21.28
CA ARG A 461 5.35 -1.32 22.37
C ARG A 461 6.79 -0.87 22.63
N PHE A 462 7.61 -0.93 21.60
CA PHE A 462 9.00 -0.50 21.62
C PHE A 462 9.09 0.99 21.97
N LYS A 463 10.04 1.31 22.85
CA LYS A 463 10.33 2.70 23.24
C LYS A 463 11.83 2.88 23.26
N ASP A 464 12.32 3.69 22.35
CA ASP A 464 13.75 4.03 22.25
C ASP A 464 13.89 5.49 21.80
N PRO A 465 14.33 6.39 22.73
CA PRO A 465 14.48 7.81 22.40
C PRO A 465 15.50 8.09 21.27
N ALA A 466 16.52 7.22 21.09
CA ALA A 466 17.47 7.39 20.02
C ALA A 466 16.84 7.06 18.66
N TYR A 467 16.02 6.01 18.62
CA TYR A 467 15.21 5.68 17.45
C TYR A 467 14.25 6.81 17.07
N ASP A 468 13.47 7.28 18.05
CA ASP A 468 12.50 8.36 17.85
C ASP A 468 13.18 9.63 17.32
N LYS A 469 14.36 9.95 17.86
CA LYS A 469 15.15 11.11 17.41
C LYS A 469 15.58 10.96 15.96
N ILE A 470 16.08 9.78 15.55
CA ILE A 470 16.53 9.53 14.18
C ILE A 470 15.36 9.64 13.21
N ILE A 471 14.21 9.02 13.52
CA ILE A 471 13.02 9.12 12.65
C ILE A 471 12.53 10.57 12.54
N ASN A 472 12.52 11.32 13.63
CA ASN A 472 12.17 12.74 13.57
C ASN A 472 13.17 13.55 12.74
N GLN A 473 14.48 13.23 12.82
CA GLN A 473 15.51 13.89 12.02
C GLN A 473 15.31 13.61 10.53
N ALA A 474 15.08 12.35 10.13
CA ALA A 474 14.82 11.96 8.75
C ALA A 474 13.68 12.79 8.11
N THR A 475 12.64 13.14 8.89
CA THR A 475 11.54 13.99 8.37
C THR A 475 11.95 15.42 8.06
N LEU A 476 13.08 15.89 8.60
CA LEU A 476 13.60 17.24 8.40
C LEU A 476 14.66 17.30 7.29
N GLU A 477 15.20 16.15 6.89
CA GLU A 477 16.23 16.08 5.87
C GLU A 477 15.69 16.49 4.48
N THR A 478 16.41 17.37 3.82
CA THR A 478 16.01 17.92 2.52
C THR A 478 16.49 17.08 1.33
N THR A 479 17.46 16.18 1.53
CA THR A 479 18.01 15.32 0.50
C THR A 479 17.63 13.86 0.75
N GLU A 480 17.36 13.11 -0.31
CA GLU A 480 17.10 11.66 -0.24
C GLU A 480 18.29 10.91 0.37
N LYS A 481 19.51 11.31 0.03
CA LYS A 481 20.72 10.68 0.57
C LYS A 481 20.78 10.79 2.10
N ALA A 482 20.61 11.98 2.67
CA ALA A 482 20.65 12.18 4.11
C ALA A 482 19.52 11.43 4.81
N ARG A 483 18.31 11.42 4.22
CA ARG A 483 17.20 10.60 4.74
C ARG A 483 17.54 9.11 4.74
N ASN A 484 18.14 8.60 3.64
CA ASN A 484 18.52 7.19 3.56
C ASN A 484 19.57 6.79 4.61
N GLU A 485 20.51 7.69 4.93
CA GLU A 485 21.48 7.49 6.00
C GLU A 485 20.79 7.37 7.37
N ASP A 486 19.86 8.27 7.68
CA ASP A 486 19.05 8.20 8.91
C ASP A 486 18.20 6.93 8.97
N TYR A 487 17.56 6.53 7.87
CA TYR A 487 16.77 5.30 7.82
C TYR A 487 17.61 4.05 8.04
N ASN A 488 18.83 3.98 7.50
CA ASN A 488 19.75 2.88 7.76
C ASN A 488 20.20 2.85 9.24
N MET A 489 20.41 4.01 9.88
CA MET A 489 20.67 4.06 11.32
C MET A 489 19.46 3.56 12.14
N ALA A 490 18.24 3.88 11.72
CA ALA A 490 17.02 3.37 12.37
C ALA A 490 16.91 1.85 12.23
N GLU A 491 17.12 1.29 11.02
CA GLU A 491 17.13 -0.17 10.77
C GLU A 491 18.19 -0.88 11.60
N LYS A 492 19.37 -0.27 11.80
CA LYS A 492 20.41 -0.81 12.67
C LYS A 492 19.93 -0.93 14.11
N ILE A 493 19.25 0.08 14.66
CA ILE A 493 18.67 0.00 16.01
C ILE A 493 17.63 -1.12 16.09
N LEU A 494 16.76 -1.26 15.07
CA LEU A 494 15.79 -2.36 15.02
C LEU A 494 16.46 -3.73 14.98
N THR A 495 17.56 -3.87 14.25
CA THR A 495 18.36 -5.09 14.19
C THR A 495 18.97 -5.42 15.56
N GLU A 496 19.55 -4.44 16.24
CA GLU A 496 20.25 -4.62 17.53
C GLU A 496 19.29 -4.83 18.72
N LYS A 497 18.16 -4.11 18.75
CA LYS A 497 17.18 -4.19 19.85
C LYS A 497 16.10 -5.23 19.62
N ALA A 498 15.93 -5.65 18.38
CA ALA A 498 14.98 -6.66 17.93
C ALA A 498 13.55 -6.49 18.51
N PRO A 499 12.91 -5.32 18.42
CA PRO A 499 11.51 -5.23 18.84
C PRO A 499 10.59 -6.06 17.93
N ILE A 500 11.05 -6.31 16.72
CA ILE A 500 10.42 -7.15 15.70
C ILE A 500 11.47 -8.10 15.11
N ALA A 501 11.01 -9.18 14.49
CA ALA A 501 11.79 -10.05 13.63
C ALA A 501 11.20 -10.04 12.22
N PRO A 502 11.72 -9.24 11.29
CA PRO A 502 11.36 -9.36 9.88
C PRO A 502 11.69 -10.76 9.37
N ILE A 503 10.80 -11.37 8.60
CA ILE A 503 10.96 -12.76 8.13
C ILE A 503 11.09 -12.80 6.62
N TYR A 504 10.14 -12.19 5.89
CA TYR A 504 10.20 -12.10 4.44
C TYR A 504 9.53 -10.84 3.91
N GLN A 505 9.97 -10.40 2.74
CA GLN A 505 9.33 -9.36 1.95
C GLN A 505 8.25 -10.00 1.08
N TYR A 506 7.08 -9.38 1.02
CA TYR A 506 5.94 -9.90 0.28
C TYR A 506 6.14 -9.90 -1.23
N THR A 507 5.48 -10.85 -1.87
CA THR A 507 5.16 -10.82 -3.30
C THR A 507 3.65 -10.76 -3.49
N ASN A 508 3.23 -10.10 -4.57
CA ASN A 508 1.82 -10.00 -4.92
C ASN A 508 1.45 -11.05 -5.99
N GLY A 509 1.09 -12.24 -5.52
CA GLY A 509 0.79 -13.37 -6.40
C GLY A 509 -0.56 -13.21 -7.08
N ARG A 510 -0.59 -13.23 -8.43
CA ARG A 510 -1.83 -13.19 -9.21
C ARG A 510 -1.73 -13.95 -10.53
N LEU A 511 -2.89 -14.27 -11.08
CA LEU A 511 -3.02 -14.82 -12.42
C LEU A 511 -3.59 -13.75 -13.35
N ILE A 512 -3.00 -13.60 -14.53
CA ILE A 512 -3.45 -12.63 -15.54
C ILE A 512 -3.50 -13.35 -16.88
N LYS A 513 -4.64 -13.28 -17.57
CA LYS A 513 -4.81 -13.84 -18.91
C LYS A 513 -3.87 -13.15 -19.91
N PRO A 514 -3.27 -13.90 -20.87
CA PRO A 514 -2.25 -13.35 -21.76
C PRO A 514 -2.75 -12.22 -22.66
N TRP A 515 -4.04 -12.16 -22.93
CA TRP A 515 -4.67 -11.09 -23.71
C TRP A 515 -4.96 -9.81 -22.94
N VAL A 516 -4.88 -9.83 -21.60
CA VAL A 516 -4.97 -8.61 -20.78
C VAL A 516 -3.64 -7.89 -20.78
N LYS A 517 -3.67 -6.63 -21.18
CA LYS A 517 -2.50 -5.74 -21.23
C LYS A 517 -2.73 -4.49 -20.39
N GLY A 518 -1.63 -3.80 -20.05
CA GLY A 518 -1.66 -2.55 -19.30
C GLY A 518 -1.91 -2.70 -17.80
N TYR A 519 -1.90 -3.95 -17.27
CA TYR A 519 -1.88 -4.16 -15.83
C TYR A 519 -0.51 -3.75 -15.26
N PRO A 520 -0.45 -2.88 -14.22
CA PRO A 520 0.81 -2.34 -13.68
C PRO A 520 1.52 -3.35 -12.76
N ILE A 521 2.00 -4.45 -13.34
CA ILE A 521 2.55 -5.58 -12.58
C ILE A 521 3.75 -5.22 -11.70
N ASN A 522 4.49 -4.17 -12.05
CA ASN A 522 5.68 -3.74 -11.34
C ASN A 522 5.43 -2.63 -10.32
N ASN A 523 4.16 -2.19 -10.13
CA ASN A 523 3.84 -1.23 -9.09
C ASN A 523 3.88 -1.92 -7.72
N PRO A 524 4.81 -1.53 -6.82
CA PRO A 524 5.00 -2.22 -5.54
C PRO A 524 3.86 -1.98 -4.55
N GLU A 525 3.07 -0.92 -4.74
CA GLU A 525 1.87 -0.61 -3.95
C GLU A 525 0.62 -1.29 -4.52
N ASP A 526 0.76 -2.03 -5.64
CA ASP A 526 -0.34 -2.69 -6.35
C ASP A 526 -1.48 -1.72 -6.74
N VAL A 527 -1.11 -0.52 -7.14
CA VAL A 527 -2.07 0.48 -7.61
C VAL A 527 -2.40 0.20 -9.07
N ALA A 528 -3.57 -0.34 -9.32
CA ALA A 528 -4.05 -0.69 -10.64
C ALA A 528 -5.36 0.04 -10.97
N TYR A 529 -5.37 0.75 -12.09
CA TYR A 529 -6.55 1.42 -12.66
C TYR A 529 -7.00 0.65 -13.89
N SER A 530 -8.28 0.30 -13.99
CA SER A 530 -8.80 -0.40 -15.18
C SER A 530 -8.67 0.44 -16.46
N ARG A 531 -8.62 1.77 -16.36
CA ARG A 531 -8.43 2.67 -17.50
C ARG A 531 -7.10 2.49 -18.24
N THR A 532 -6.08 1.89 -17.59
CA THR A 532 -4.79 1.63 -18.23
C THR A 532 -4.77 0.31 -18.99
N MET A 533 -5.81 -0.51 -18.85
CA MET A 533 -5.87 -1.86 -19.38
C MET A 533 -6.66 -1.95 -20.70
N TYR A 534 -6.37 -2.98 -21.47
CA TYR A 534 -7.09 -3.32 -22.70
C TYR A 534 -6.99 -4.81 -22.99
N ILE A 535 -7.86 -5.32 -23.85
CA ILE A 535 -7.89 -6.72 -24.27
C ILE A 535 -7.39 -6.82 -25.71
N GLU A 536 -6.30 -7.57 -25.92
CA GLU A 536 -5.81 -7.94 -27.24
C GLU A 536 -6.68 -9.04 -27.84
N LYS A 537 -6.73 -9.10 -29.18
CA LYS A 537 -7.40 -10.17 -29.90
C LYS A 537 -6.75 -11.52 -29.56
N HIS A 538 -7.55 -12.50 -29.21
CA HIS A 538 -7.16 -13.85 -28.81
C HIS A 538 -8.12 -14.90 -29.37
#